data_656aa23518c93f478a4f8c423acf377e
#
_entry.id   656aa23518c93f478a4f8c423acf377e
#
_cell.length_a   1.000
_cell.length_b   1.000
_cell.length_c   1.000
_cell.angle_alpha   90.00
_cell.angle_beta   90.00
_cell.angle_gamma   90.00
#
_symmetry.space_group_name_H-M   'P 1'
#
loop_
_entity.id
_entity.type
_entity.pdbx_description
1 polymer ?
#
loop_
_entity_poly.entity_id
_entity_poly.type
_entity_poly.pdbx_seq_one_letter_code
_entity_poly.pdbx_strand_id
1 'polypeptide(L)'
;RQFAKDNKTLGQFNLTGIAPAPRGIPQIEVTFDIDANGIVHVTAKDLGTQKAADITITSSTNLSEEDIQKAVKEAEMYEAEDKKRKEVVENKNKLDSLIFQVEKTVKDSGDKLSEEDKSTVENAVKEAKEALNSEDNDKITAATEKLSKDIEPVFTKLYQQAAANGQAGANGANGAGAGADDTEFHQN
;
A
#
# COMPACT_ATOMS: atom_id res chain seq x y z
N ARG A 1 20.18 6.01 11.27
CA ARG A 1 19.49 7.08 10.54
C ARG A 1 18.21 6.55 9.92
N GLN A 2 17.27 7.42 9.53
CA GLN A 2 15.93 7.05 9.02
C GLN A 2 15.99 6.38 7.64
N PHE A 3 16.94 6.76 6.80
CA PHE A 3 17.05 6.20 5.45
C PHE A 3 18.14 5.13 5.37
N ALA A 4 17.84 4.01 4.73
CA ALA A 4 18.76 2.89 4.58
C ALA A 4 20.12 3.29 3.99
N LYS A 5 20.13 4.20 3.02
CA LYS A 5 21.36 4.70 2.38
C LYS A 5 22.32 5.44 3.31
N ASP A 6 21.80 5.98 4.42
CA ASP A 6 22.57 6.72 5.41
C ASP A 6 23.02 5.82 6.57
N ASN A 7 22.77 4.51 6.47
CA ASN A 7 23.17 3.48 7.42
C ASN A 7 24.16 2.49 6.81
N LYS A 8 24.78 1.68 7.65
CA LYS A 8 25.71 0.64 7.22
C LYS A 8 24.94 -0.61 6.78
N THR A 9 25.24 -1.11 5.57
CA THR A 9 24.67 -2.38 5.07
C THR A 9 25.25 -3.54 5.88
N LEU A 10 24.38 -4.36 6.45
CA LEU A 10 24.76 -5.56 7.20
C LEU A 10 24.86 -6.80 6.31
N GLY A 11 24.02 -6.89 5.28
CA GLY A 11 24.00 -8.02 4.37
C GLY A 11 23.02 -7.77 3.22
N GLN A 12 23.07 -8.66 2.24
CA GLN A 12 22.16 -8.63 1.09
C GLN A 12 21.86 -10.07 0.65
N PHE A 13 20.61 -10.34 0.33
CA PHE A 13 20.17 -11.59 -0.26
C PHE A 13 19.02 -11.35 -1.23
N ASN A 14 18.74 -12.34 -2.07
CA ASN A 14 17.68 -12.23 -3.07
C ASN A 14 16.63 -13.30 -2.84
N LEU A 15 15.37 -12.91 -2.79
CA LEU A 15 14.24 -13.80 -2.88
C LEU A 15 13.91 -14.04 -4.35
N THR A 16 14.11 -15.27 -4.82
CA THR A 16 13.92 -15.66 -6.22
C THR A 16 12.71 -16.58 -6.39
N GLY A 17 12.26 -16.72 -7.65
CA GLY A 17 11.16 -17.63 -7.98
C GLY A 17 9.78 -17.11 -7.61
N ILE A 18 9.63 -15.81 -7.42
CA ILE A 18 8.34 -15.14 -7.32
C ILE A 18 7.75 -15.04 -8.73
N ALA A 19 6.47 -15.41 -8.88
CA ALA A 19 5.78 -15.28 -10.15
C ALA A 19 5.63 -13.79 -10.52
N PRO A 20 5.84 -13.41 -11.80
CA PRO A 20 5.53 -12.06 -12.25
C PRO A 20 4.05 -11.72 -11.98
N ALA A 21 3.81 -10.59 -11.35
CA ALA A 21 2.48 -10.14 -10.99
C ALA A 21 2.39 -8.60 -11.04
N PRO A 22 1.19 -8.03 -11.27
CA PRO A 22 1.00 -6.59 -11.19
C PRO A 22 1.37 -6.03 -9.82
N ARG A 23 1.71 -4.74 -9.78
CA ARG A 23 1.96 -4.00 -8.54
C ARG A 23 0.82 -4.21 -7.53
N GLY A 24 1.18 -4.46 -6.27
CA GLY A 24 0.24 -4.66 -5.17
C GLY A 24 -0.29 -6.10 -5.02
N ILE A 25 0.03 -7.02 -5.95
CA ILE A 25 -0.35 -8.44 -5.84
C ILE A 25 0.67 -9.24 -5.00
N PRO A 26 2.01 -9.13 -5.23
CA PRO A 26 2.97 -9.85 -4.41
C PRO A 26 2.98 -9.33 -2.97
N GLN A 27 2.90 -10.24 -2.02
CA GLN A 27 2.98 -9.94 -0.59
C GLN A 27 4.20 -10.67 -0.02
N ILE A 28 5.18 -9.89 0.39
CA ILE A 28 6.43 -10.42 0.96
C ILE A 28 6.45 -10.13 2.45
N GLU A 29 6.52 -11.18 3.25
CA GLU A 29 6.78 -11.10 4.68
C GLU A 29 8.29 -11.10 4.92
N VAL A 30 8.77 -10.14 5.69
CA VAL A 30 10.19 -10.09 6.11
C VAL A 30 10.24 -10.16 7.63
N THR A 31 10.88 -11.22 8.11
CA THR A 31 11.06 -11.49 9.55
C THR A 31 12.49 -11.21 9.95
N PHE A 32 12.68 -10.43 11.00
CA PHE A 32 13.96 -10.18 11.65
C PHE A 32 13.94 -10.86 13.02
N ASP A 33 14.90 -11.74 13.24
CA ASP A 33 15.10 -12.41 14.53
C ASP A 33 16.51 -12.12 15.03
N ILE A 34 16.61 -11.60 16.23
CA ILE A 34 17.88 -11.20 16.86
C ILE A 34 18.07 -12.04 18.12
N ASP A 35 19.09 -12.88 18.13
CA ASP A 35 19.39 -13.73 19.27
C ASP A 35 20.08 -12.96 20.42
N ALA A 36 20.26 -13.60 21.56
CA ALA A 36 20.90 -13.03 22.74
C ALA A 36 22.37 -12.63 22.50
N ASN A 37 23.02 -13.16 21.47
CA ASN A 37 24.40 -12.85 21.09
C ASN A 37 24.49 -11.72 20.04
N GLY A 38 23.34 -11.16 19.61
CA GLY A 38 23.28 -10.13 18.60
C GLY A 38 23.40 -10.65 17.16
N ILE A 39 23.24 -11.97 16.94
CA ILE A 39 23.18 -12.55 15.61
C ILE A 39 21.80 -12.25 15.04
N VAL A 40 21.78 -11.71 13.82
CA VAL A 40 20.54 -11.33 13.14
C VAL A 40 20.23 -12.35 12.06
N HIS A 41 19.07 -12.99 12.18
CA HIS A 41 18.50 -13.85 11.15
C HIS A 41 17.41 -13.06 10.40
N VAL A 42 17.51 -12.97 9.10
CA VAL A 42 16.51 -12.30 8.27
C VAL A 42 15.94 -13.29 7.28
N THR A 43 14.63 -13.48 7.30
CA THR A 43 13.90 -14.34 6.39
C THR A 43 12.94 -13.51 5.58
N ALA A 44 12.98 -13.64 4.25
CA ALA A 44 11.97 -13.08 3.35
C ALA A 44 11.15 -14.24 2.77
N LYS A 45 9.81 -14.11 2.79
CA LYS A 45 8.87 -15.14 2.32
C LYS A 45 7.80 -14.52 1.45
N ASP A 46 7.60 -15.04 0.27
CA ASP A 46 6.44 -14.73 -0.57
C ASP A 46 5.22 -15.50 -0.09
N LEU A 47 4.20 -14.78 0.37
CA LEU A 47 2.98 -15.39 0.93
C LEU A 47 2.14 -16.10 -0.13
N GLY A 48 2.25 -15.73 -1.39
CA GLY A 48 1.53 -16.36 -2.50
C GLY A 48 2.12 -17.71 -2.88
N THR A 49 3.42 -17.78 -3.07
CA THR A 49 4.13 -19.01 -3.50
C THR A 49 4.71 -19.84 -2.35
N GLN A 50 4.74 -19.29 -1.13
CA GLN A 50 5.39 -19.84 0.07
C GLN A 50 6.92 -20.02 -0.09
N LYS A 51 7.51 -19.45 -1.14
CA LYS A 51 8.97 -19.44 -1.30
C LYS A 51 9.61 -18.52 -0.29
N ALA A 52 10.72 -18.94 0.27
CA ALA A 52 11.49 -18.19 1.24
C ALA A 52 12.98 -18.19 0.88
N ALA A 53 13.66 -17.13 1.30
CA ALA A 53 15.12 -17.03 1.34
C ALA A 53 15.51 -16.39 2.67
N ASP A 54 16.67 -16.74 3.18
CA ASP A 54 17.17 -16.25 4.45
C ASP A 54 18.66 -15.88 4.37
N ILE A 55 19.07 -15.05 5.31
CA ILE A 55 20.47 -14.73 5.58
C ILE A 55 20.71 -14.68 7.10
N THR A 56 21.83 -15.18 7.52
CA THR A 56 22.31 -15.04 8.90
C THR A 56 23.47 -14.06 8.93
N ILE A 57 23.33 -13.00 9.71
CA ILE A 57 24.34 -11.96 9.86
C ILE A 57 24.99 -12.14 11.22
N THR A 58 26.18 -12.72 11.21
CA THR A 58 27.03 -12.80 12.39
C THR A 58 27.80 -11.49 12.51
N SER A 59 27.93 -10.96 13.73
CA SER A 59 28.61 -9.70 13.99
C SER A 59 30.10 -9.76 13.64
N SER A 60 30.42 -9.62 12.36
CA SER A 60 31.81 -9.57 11.88
C SER A 60 32.36 -8.13 11.80
N THR A 61 31.57 -7.15 12.18
CA THR A 61 31.99 -5.76 12.19
C THR A 61 31.92 -5.20 13.60
N ASN A 62 32.94 -5.52 14.40
CA ASN A 62 33.18 -4.79 15.63
C ASN A 62 33.43 -3.31 15.26
N LEU A 63 32.38 -2.49 15.39
CA LEU A 63 32.56 -1.05 15.39
C LEU A 63 33.40 -0.70 16.61
N SER A 64 34.42 0.14 16.42
CA SER A 64 35.13 0.68 17.55
C SER A 64 34.21 1.56 18.38
N GLU A 65 34.53 1.75 19.68
CA GLU A 65 33.75 2.65 20.55
C GLU A 65 33.67 4.07 19.98
N GLU A 66 34.72 4.51 19.29
CA GLU A 66 34.78 5.78 18.61
C GLU A 66 33.82 5.86 17.44
N ASP A 67 33.71 4.78 16.64
CA ASP A 67 32.76 4.68 15.51
C ASP A 67 31.31 4.69 16.01
N ILE A 68 31.03 4.02 17.11
CA ILE A 68 29.71 4.02 17.74
C ILE A 68 29.33 5.43 18.19
N GLN A 69 30.21 6.10 18.93
CA GLN A 69 29.95 7.46 19.40
C GLN A 69 29.80 8.46 18.26
N LYS A 70 30.58 8.29 17.19
CA LYS A 70 30.44 9.10 15.97
C LYS A 70 29.09 8.88 15.31
N ALA A 71 28.67 7.64 15.14
CA ALA A 71 27.37 7.30 14.54
C ALA A 71 26.20 7.86 15.36
N VAL A 72 26.26 7.80 16.69
CA VAL A 72 25.24 8.37 17.57
C VAL A 72 25.16 9.90 17.40
N LYS A 73 26.29 10.60 17.45
CA LYS A 73 26.32 12.06 17.24
C LYS A 73 25.81 12.47 15.87
N GLU A 74 26.17 11.74 14.82
CA GLU A 74 25.67 11.99 13.48
C GLU A 74 24.16 11.77 13.40
N ALA A 75 23.63 10.72 14.04
CA ALA A 75 22.19 10.46 14.09
C ALA A 75 21.44 11.62 14.79
N GLU A 76 21.95 12.10 15.93
CA GLU A 76 21.36 13.24 16.64
C GLU A 76 21.39 14.53 15.83
N MET A 77 22.52 14.82 15.16
CA MET A 77 22.66 16.02 14.32
C MET A 77 21.68 16.08 13.15
N TYR A 78 21.37 14.93 12.57
CA TYR A 78 20.51 14.86 11.38
C TYR A 78 19.06 14.48 11.71
N GLU A 79 18.70 14.27 12.97
CA GLU A 79 17.37 13.79 13.36
C GLU A 79 16.24 14.66 12.82
N ALA A 80 16.33 15.98 12.96
CA ALA A 80 15.31 16.92 12.53
C ALA A 80 15.16 16.95 10.99
N GLU A 81 16.29 16.87 10.27
CA GLU A 81 16.31 16.84 8.80
C GLU A 81 15.77 15.51 8.27
N ASP A 82 16.22 14.40 8.85
CA ASP A 82 15.75 13.07 8.48
C ASP A 82 14.25 12.90 8.71
N LYS A 83 13.72 13.46 9.79
CA LYS A 83 12.28 13.45 10.09
C LYS A 83 11.49 14.18 9.01
N LYS A 84 11.91 15.38 8.62
CA LYS A 84 11.27 16.14 7.53
C LYS A 84 11.32 15.39 6.20
N ARG A 85 12.48 14.83 5.85
CA ARG A 85 12.64 14.02 4.64
C ARG A 85 11.74 12.79 4.65
N LYS A 86 11.64 12.11 5.79
CA LYS A 86 10.75 10.95 5.96
C LYS A 86 9.30 11.34 5.72
N GLU A 87 8.85 12.45 6.28
CA GLU A 87 7.50 12.98 6.10
C GLU A 87 7.17 13.24 4.61
N VAL A 88 8.10 13.88 3.88
CA VAL A 88 7.96 14.08 2.44
C VAL A 88 7.82 12.76 1.69
N VAL A 89 8.68 11.78 1.99
CA VAL A 89 8.63 10.46 1.34
C VAL A 89 7.34 9.71 1.66
N GLU A 90 6.88 9.75 2.92
CA GLU A 90 5.62 9.11 3.33
C GLU A 90 4.42 9.75 2.63
N ASN A 91 4.38 11.07 2.51
CA ASN A 91 3.31 11.77 1.83
C ASN A 91 3.35 11.55 0.31
N LYS A 92 4.54 11.48 -0.31
CA LYS A 92 4.70 11.02 -1.70
C LYS A 92 4.15 9.62 -1.91
N ASN A 93 4.47 8.67 -1.02
CA ASN A 93 3.98 7.30 -1.11
C ASN A 93 2.45 7.21 -0.95
N LYS A 94 1.86 8.02 -0.07
CA LYS A 94 0.39 8.12 0.08
C LYS A 94 -0.25 8.64 -1.20
N LEU A 95 0.27 9.72 -1.76
CA LEU A 95 -0.23 10.30 -3.01
C LEU A 95 -0.09 9.32 -4.18
N ASP A 96 1.05 8.67 -4.33
CA ASP A 96 1.29 7.67 -5.38
C ASP A 96 0.35 6.47 -5.26
N SER A 97 0.10 5.99 -4.04
CA SER A 97 -0.86 4.92 -3.78
C SER A 97 -2.30 5.34 -4.12
N LEU A 98 -2.68 6.57 -3.79
CA LEU A 98 -3.99 7.12 -4.14
C LEU A 98 -4.16 7.24 -5.66
N ILE A 99 -3.16 7.78 -6.35
CA ILE A 99 -3.16 7.86 -7.82
C ILE A 99 -3.37 6.48 -8.43
N PHE A 100 -2.60 5.49 -7.96
CA PHE A 100 -2.71 4.11 -8.44
C PHE A 100 -4.10 3.51 -8.23
N GLN A 101 -4.70 3.72 -7.06
CA GLN A 101 -6.06 3.24 -6.76
C GLN A 101 -7.10 3.90 -7.67
N VAL A 102 -6.97 5.20 -7.90
CA VAL A 102 -7.86 5.98 -8.79
C VAL A 102 -7.75 5.47 -10.23
N GLU A 103 -6.55 5.36 -10.77
CA GLU A 103 -6.32 4.86 -12.14
C GLU A 103 -6.86 3.43 -12.32
N LYS A 104 -6.63 2.57 -11.33
CA LYS A 104 -7.17 1.21 -11.33
C LYS A 104 -8.70 1.21 -11.35
N THR A 105 -9.33 1.99 -10.48
CA THR A 105 -10.80 2.06 -10.42
C THR A 105 -11.40 2.58 -11.72
N VAL A 106 -10.80 3.60 -12.33
CA VAL A 106 -11.23 4.12 -13.64
C VAL A 106 -11.07 3.06 -14.72
N LYS A 107 -9.97 2.33 -14.74
CA LYS A 107 -9.75 1.25 -15.70
C LYS A 107 -10.75 0.11 -15.53
N ASP A 108 -11.04 -0.28 -14.30
CA ASP A 108 -11.94 -1.41 -14.00
C ASP A 108 -13.42 -1.03 -14.18
N SER A 109 -13.76 0.26 -14.13
CA SER A 109 -15.13 0.77 -14.20
C SER A 109 -15.37 1.74 -15.36
N GLY A 110 -14.46 1.82 -16.32
CA GLY A 110 -14.47 2.82 -17.40
C GLY A 110 -15.74 2.85 -18.23
N ASP A 111 -16.39 1.71 -18.42
CA ASP A 111 -17.66 1.60 -19.17
C ASP A 111 -18.85 2.21 -18.43
N LYS A 112 -18.72 2.46 -17.12
CA LYS A 112 -19.74 3.04 -16.25
C LYS A 112 -19.55 4.53 -15.98
N LEU A 113 -18.43 5.10 -16.40
CA LEU A 113 -18.10 6.51 -16.22
C LEU A 113 -18.47 7.31 -17.46
N SER A 114 -19.07 8.49 -17.26
CA SER A 114 -19.27 9.45 -18.34
C SER A 114 -17.93 10.00 -18.85
N GLU A 115 -17.89 10.48 -20.09
CA GLU A 115 -16.66 11.11 -20.64
C GLU A 115 -16.23 12.35 -19.84
N GLU A 116 -17.19 13.08 -19.26
CA GLU A 116 -16.93 14.22 -18.38
C GLU A 116 -16.26 13.76 -17.05
N ASP A 117 -16.79 12.70 -16.43
CA ASP A 117 -16.22 12.13 -15.21
C ASP A 117 -14.80 11.57 -15.46
N LYS A 118 -14.58 10.90 -16.59
CA LYS A 118 -13.23 10.43 -16.99
C LYS A 118 -12.25 11.57 -17.14
N SER A 119 -12.65 12.62 -17.88
CA SER A 119 -11.80 13.81 -18.08
C SER A 119 -11.47 14.49 -16.75
N THR A 120 -12.43 14.60 -15.84
CA THR A 120 -12.23 15.16 -14.49
C THR A 120 -11.18 14.38 -13.72
N VAL A 121 -11.30 13.05 -13.70
CA VAL A 121 -10.33 12.18 -12.97
C VAL A 121 -8.95 12.22 -13.64
N GLU A 122 -8.87 12.16 -14.96
CA GLU A 122 -7.60 12.24 -15.69
C GLU A 122 -6.84 13.54 -15.41
N ASN A 123 -7.54 14.68 -15.39
CA ASN A 123 -6.94 15.96 -15.05
C ASN A 123 -6.47 16.00 -13.59
N ALA A 124 -7.28 15.52 -12.65
CA ALA A 124 -6.92 15.46 -11.24
C ALA A 124 -5.70 14.55 -10.99
N VAL A 125 -5.64 13.39 -11.64
CA VAL A 125 -4.50 12.46 -11.59
C VAL A 125 -3.25 13.10 -12.19
N LYS A 126 -3.37 13.82 -13.31
CA LYS A 126 -2.23 14.51 -13.93
C LYS A 126 -1.62 15.56 -12.99
N GLU A 127 -2.44 16.40 -12.40
CA GLU A 127 -1.98 17.40 -11.42
C GLU A 127 -1.33 16.73 -10.20
N ALA A 128 -1.91 15.65 -9.70
CA ALA A 128 -1.36 14.90 -8.60
C ALA A 128 0.01 14.28 -8.94
N LYS A 129 0.19 13.75 -10.15
CA LYS A 129 1.49 13.23 -10.63
C LYS A 129 2.56 14.32 -10.75
N GLU A 130 2.18 15.54 -11.15
CA GLU A 130 3.10 16.66 -11.18
C GLU A 130 3.59 17.02 -9.77
N ALA A 131 2.71 16.96 -8.76
CA ALA A 131 3.07 17.20 -7.36
C ALA A 131 4.04 16.16 -6.78
N LEU A 132 4.04 14.91 -7.27
CA LEU A 132 5.01 13.88 -6.84
C LEU A 132 6.46 14.27 -7.13
N ASN A 133 6.71 15.12 -8.12
CA ASN A 133 8.05 15.61 -8.44
C ASN A 133 8.52 16.73 -7.51
N SER A 134 7.64 17.26 -6.66
CA SER A 134 7.97 18.29 -5.67
C SER A 134 8.71 17.70 -4.47
N GLU A 135 9.61 18.48 -3.87
CA GLU A 135 10.20 18.21 -2.55
C GLU A 135 9.47 18.98 -1.44
N ASP A 136 8.44 19.74 -1.78
CA ASP A 136 7.65 20.57 -0.89
C ASP A 136 6.49 19.74 -0.30
N ASN A 137 6.56 19.50 1.01
CA ASN A 137 5.58 18.69 1.72
C ASN A 137 4.15 19.27 1.64
N ASP A 138 4.02 20.58 1.70
CA ASP A 138 2.72 21.26 1.68
C ASP A 138 2.06 21.10 0.31
N LYS A 139 2.84 21.17 -0.78
CA LYS A 139 2.33 20.92 -2.14
C LYS A 139 1.86 19.48 -2.32
N ILE A 140 2.60 18.51 -1.79
CA ILE A 140 2.24 17.09 -1.88
C ILE A 140 0.96 16.82 -1.08
N THR A 141 0.85 17.37 0.13
CA THR A 141 -0.33 17.24 0.97
C THR A 141 -1.56 17.90 0.33
N ALA A 142 -1.41 19.12 -0.16
CA ALA A 142 -2.49 19.82 -0.85
C ALA A 142 -2.97 19.09 -2.12
N ALA A 143 -2.03 18.49 -2.88
CA ALA A 143 -2.37 17.68 -4.04
C ALA A 143 -3.12 16.39 -3.67
N THR A 144 -2.78 15.76 -2.54
CA THR A 144 -3.48 14.58 -2.01
C THR A 144 -4.92 14.94 -1.64
N GLU A 145 -5.12 16.04 -0.93
CA GLU A 145 -6.45 16.51 -0.54
C GLU A 145 -7.29 16.91 -1.75
N LYS A 146 -6.67 17.63 -2.71
CA LYS A 146 -7.34 18.03 -3.94
C LYS A 146 -7.78 16.83 -4.75
N LEU A 147 -6.89 15.86 -5.00
CA LEU A 147 -7.23 14.63 -5.71
C LEU A 147 -8.41 13.93 -5.03
N SER A 148 -8.38 13.77 -3.70
CA SER A 148 -9.46 13.13 -2.95
C SER A 148 -10.81 13.84 -3.16
N LYS A 149 -10.83 15.19 -3.12
CA LYS A 149 -12.04 15.97 -3.32
C LYS A 149 -12.57 15.88 -4.76
N ASP A 150 -11.67 15.93 -5.73
CA ASP A 150 -12.05 15.95 -7.16
C ASP A 150 -12.63 14.60 -7.60
N ILE A 151 -12.16 13.48 -7.01
CA ILE A 151 -12.65 12.13 -7.34
C ILE A 151 -13.87 11.70 -6.53
N GLU A 152 -14.13 12.29 -5.35
CA GLU A 152 -15.23 11.91 -4.45
C GLU A 152 -16.60 11.89 -5.15
N PRO A 153 -17.02 12.94 -5.91
CA PRO A 153 -18.31 12.94 -6.60
C PRO A 153 -18.40 11.89 -7.68
N VAL A 154 -17.28 11.59 -8.37
CA VAL A 154 -17.24 10.59 -9.44
C VAL A 154 -17.41 9.19 -8.85
N PHE A 155 -16.71 8.89 -7.77
CA PHE A 155 -16.82 7.59 -7.11
C PHE A 155 -18.16 7.41 -6.41
N THR A 156 -18.75 8.46 -5.85
CA THR A 156 -20.09 8.41 -5.28
C THR A 156 -21.13 8.03 -6.35
N LYS A 157 -21.08 8.64 -7.53
CA LYS A 157 -21.95 8.26 -8.67
C LYS A 157 -21.73 6.79 -9.08
N LEU A 158 -20.48 6.35 -9.16
CA LEU A 158 -20.13 4.98 -9.52
C LEU A 158 -20.70 3.95 -8.53
N TYR A 159 -20.60 4.23 -7.22
CA TYR A 159 -21.18 3.38 -6.17
C TYR A 159 -22.71 3.35 -6.24
N GLN A 160 -23.36 4.49 -6.47
CA GLN A 160 -24.82 4.57 -6.61
C GLN A 160 -25.30 3.77 -7.82
N GLN A 161 -24.62 3.85 -8.97
CA GLN A 161 -24.95 3.08 -10.15
C GLN A 161 -24.75 1.56 -9.95
N ALA A 162 -23.69 1.17 -9.23
CA ALA A 162 -23.45 -0.23 -8.88
C ALA A 162 -24.54 -0.78 -7.95
N ALA A 163 -24.98 0.00 -6.97
CA ALA A 163 -26.07 -0.37 -6.06
C ALA A 163 -27.43 -0.47 -6.79
N ALA A 164 -27.72 0.47 -7.68
CA ALA A 164 -28.95 0.44 -8.48
C ALA A 164 -29.01 -0.77 -9.42
N ASN A 165 -27.90 -1.15 -10.04
CA ASN A 165 -27.83 -2.32 -10.92
C ASN A 165 -27.85 -3.65 -10.14
N GLY A 166 -27.33 -3.67 -8.90
CA GLY A 166 -27.41 -4.84 -8.01
C GLY A 166 -28.85 -5.11 -7.50
N GLN A 167 -29.65 -4.06 -7.34
CA GLN A 167 -31.03 -4.18 -6.87
C GLN A 167 -32.02 -4.57 -7.99
N ALA A 168 -31.69 -4.25 -9.25
CA ALA A 168 -32.50 -4.69 -10.40
C ALA A 168 -32.37 -6.19 -10.69
N GLY A 169 -31.30 -6.84 -10.25
CA GLY A 169 -31.10 -8.29 -10.37
C GLY A 169 -31.83 -9.13 -9.29
N ALA A 170 -32.19 -8.51 -8.16
CA ALA A 170 -32.86 -9.20 -7.04
C ALA A 170 -34.39 -9.19 -7.12
N ASN A 171 -34.99 -8.40 -8.03
CA ASN A 171 -36.46 -8.26 -8.10
C ASN A 171 -37.11 -9.07 -9.26
N GLY A 172 -36.32 -9.95 -9.92
CA GLY A 172 -36.79 -10.79 -11.02
C GLY A 172 -37.10 -12.25 -10.66
N ALA A 173 -36.99 -12.66 -9.41
CA ALA A 173 -37.25 -14.05 -8.99
C ALA A 173 -38.14 -14.12 -7.75
N ASN A 174 -39.37 -13.61 -7.86
CA ASN A 174 -40.43 -14.01 -6.93
C ASN A 174 -41.78 -14.01 -7.64
N GLY A 175 -42.11 -15.13 -8.23
CA GLY A 175 -43.42 -15.43 -8.79
C GLY A 175 -43.59 -16.91 -8.97
N ALA A 176 -44.42 -17.49 -8.11
CA ALA A 176 -45.10 -18.80 -8.22
C ALA A 176 -44.51 -19.96 -7.40
N GLY A 177 -45.28 -20.40 -6.42
CA GLY A 177 -45.22 -21.75 -5.87
C GLY A 177 -45.66 -21.83 -4.42
N ALA A 178 -46.99 -21.81 -4.17
CA ALA A 178 -47.59 -22.19 -2.92
C ALA A 178 -47.36 -23.68 -2.60
N GLY A 179 -47.18 -24.00 -1.31
CA GLY A 179 -47.17 -25.38 -0.83
C GLY A 179 -46.81 -25.42 0.63
N ALA A 180 -47.84 -25.53 1.48
CA ALA A 180 -47.72 -25.79 2.90
C ALA A 180 -47.09 -27.18 3.13
N ASP A 181 -46.26 -27.33 4.10
CA ASP A 181 -46.37 -28.47 5.03
C ASP A 181 -45.67 -28.18 6.37
N ASP A 182 -46.46 -28.49 7.39
CA ASP A 182 -46.26 -28.38 8.82
C ASP A 182 -45.50 -29.64 9.27
N THR A 183 -44.38 -29.55 9.93
CA THR A 183 -43.95 -30.61 10.84
C THR A 183 -43.06 -30.07 11.96
N GLU A 184 -43.62 -30.08 13.17
CA GLU A 184 -42.92 -30.05 14.46
C GLU A 184 -41.70 -30.98 14.47
N PHE A 185 -40.65 -30.57 15.16
CA PHE A 185 -39.75 -31.57 15.73
C PHE A 185 -39.22 -31.16 17.11
N HIS A 186 -39.50 -32.08 18.03
CA HIS A 186 -39.14 -32.09 19.43
C HIS A 186 -37.63 -32.14 19.70
N GLN A 187 -37.29 -31.59 20.88
CA GLN A 187 -36.02 -31.76 21.59
C GLN A 187 -35.72 -33.24 21.92
N ASN A 188 -34.45 -33.57 21.81
CA ASN A 188 -33.74 -34.34 22.84
C ASN A 188 -32.23 -34.07 22.72
#